data_abed7b19f22a39d844d0bde55561299a
#
_entry.id   abed7b19f22a39d844d0bde55561299a
#
_cell.length_a   1.000
_cell.length_b   1.000
_cell.length_c   1.000
_cell.angle_alpha   90.00
_cell.angle_beta   90.00
_cell.angle_gamma   90.00
#
_symmetry.space_group_name_H-M   'P 1'
#
loop_
_entity.id
_entity.type
_entity.pdbx_description
1 polymer ?
#
loop_
_entity_poly.entity_id
_entity_poly.type
_entity_poly.pdbx_seq_one_letter_code
_entity_poly.pdbx_strand_id
1 'polypeptide(L)'
;MPEGHTLHRLAAAVREQFAGRTVAVSSPQGRFAESARLVDGTELVTAESFGKHLFVAFAEERFVHVHLGLYGQFDLYDGPPPPPVGQVRMRIVAGAPRPSYGDLRGATACELLTAEQRDVIVERLGPDPLRADADWTRAFERVHRSRAPIGGLLMDQAVLAGVGNVYRAEVLFRHRLHPLRPGSSVRRGRFEALWDDLVLLMREGVRTGRIDTVHTAHTPEAMNRAPRVDDHGGEVYVYRRHGQPCHVCGTRVRTEVLAGRNLFWCPRCQPVFRSRARTARPL
;
A
#
# COMPACT_ATOMS: atom_id res chain seq x y z
N MET A 1 -8.66 2.06 2.70
CA MET A 1 -7.93 2.27 1.43
C MET A 1 -6.78 1.28 1.39
N PRO A 2 -6.76 0.35 0.43
CA PRO A 2 -5.68 -0.61 0.30
C PRO A 2 -4.34 0.07 0.01
N GLU A 3 -3.29 -0.28 0.77
CA GLU A 3 -1.90 0.09 0.52
C GLU A 3 -1.07 -1.20 0.34
N GLY A 4 0.24 -1.11 0.11
CA GLY A 4 1.07 -2.26 -0.25
C GLY A 4 0.92 -3.46 0.70
N HIS A 5 0.88 -3.22 2.01
CA HIS A 5 0.68 -4.29 3.01
C HIS A 5 -0.60 -5.12 2.78
N THR A 6 -1.68 -4.47 2.32
CA THR A 6 -2.94 -5.16 2.01
C THR A 6 -2.77 -6.15 0.87
N LEU A 7 -2.06 -5.75 -0.20
CA LEU A 7 -1.85 -6.59 -1.37
C LEU A 7 -0.86 -7.74 -1.06
N HIS A 8 0.18 -7.49 -0.26
CA HIS A 8 1.10 -8.54 0.18
C HIS A 8 0.42 -9.57 1.09
N ARG A 9 -0.42 -9.13 2.03
CA ARG A 9 -1.25 -10.01 2.86
C ARG A 9 -2.22 -10.83 2.01
N LEU A 10 -2.88 -10.20 1.04
CA LEU A 10 -3.79 -10.85 0.12
C LEU A 10 -3.08 -11.88 -0.77
N ALA A 11 -1.91 -11.55 -1.32
CA ALA A 11 -1.10 -12.49 -2.09
C ALA A 11 -0.72 -13.73 -1.28
N ALA A 12 -0.35 -13.55 0.00
CA ALA A 12 -0.05 -14.66 0.90
C ALA A 12 -1.30 -15.54 1.13
N ALA A 13 -2.46 -14.94 1.39
CA ALA A 13 -3.71 -15.66 1.61
C ALA A 13 -4.18 -16.41 0.35
N VAL A 14 -4.06 -15.80 -0.85
CA VAL A 14 -4.38 -16.46 -2.12
C VAL A 14 -3.45 -17.68 -2.34
N ARG A 15 -2.15 -17.54 -2.09
CA ARG A 15 -1.22 -18.68 -2.16
C ARG A 15 -1.61 -19.80 -1.21
N GLU A 16 -1.89 -19.48 0.05
CA GLU A 16 -2.25 -20.46 1.07
C GLU A 16 -3.52 -21.26 0.70
N GLN A 17 -4.52 -20.59 0.13
CA GLN A 17 -5.79 -21.22 -0.17
C GLN A 17 -5.84 -21.93 -1.52
N PHE A 18 -5.12 -21.43 -2.54
CA PHE A 18 -5.33 -21.84 -3.93
C PHE A 18 -4.08 -22.33 -4.66
N ALA A 19 -2.86 -22.03 -4.21
CA ALA A 19 -1.66 -22.43 -4.95
C ALA A 19 -1.54 -23.97 -5.09
N GLY A 20 -1.15 -24.42 -6.28
CA GLY A 20 -1.04 -25.83 -6.65
C GLY A 20 -2.38 -26.54 -6.87
N ARG A 21 -3.49 -25.79 -6.97
CA ARG A 21 -4.84 -26.33 -7.12
C ARG A 21 -5.46 -25.94 -8.46
N THR A 22 -6.16 -26.88 -9.07
CA THR A 22 -7.08 -26.55 -10.17
C THR A 22 -8.29 -25.79 -9.62
N VAL A 23 -8.58 -24.65 -10.19
CA VAL A 23 -9.65 -23.74 -9.71
C VAL A 23 -10.65 -23.44 -10.81
N ALA A 24 -11.92 -23.32 -10.44
CA ALA A 24 -12.91 -22.72 -11.32
C ALA A 24 -12.83 -21.20 -11.21
N VAL A 25 -12.81 -20.51 -12.35
CA VAL A 25 -12.77 -19.04 -12.41
C VAL A 25 -13.95 -18.54 -13.22
N SER A 26 -14.70 -17.60 -12.65
CA SER A 26 -15.85 -17.00 -13.30
C SER A 26 -15.91 -15.49 -13.09
N SER A 27 -16.74 -14.83 -13.91
CA SER A 27 -17.03 -13.40 -13.77
C SER A 27 -18.55 -13.19 -13.69
N PRO A 28 -19.15 -13.30 -12.49
CA PRO A 28 -20.59 -13.11 -12.32
C PRO A 28 -21.12 -11.76 -12.85
N GLN A 29 -20.31 -10.69 -12.72
CA GLN A 29 -20.62 -9.37 -13.27
C GLN A 29 -20.48 -9.27 -14.79
N GLY A 30 -19.73 -10.20 -15.44
CA GLY A 30 -19.49 -10.25 -16.88
C GLY A 30 -18.27 -9.49 -17.40
N ARG A 31 -17.77 -8.46 -16.70
CA ARG A 31 -16.68 -7.60 -17.21
C ARG A 31 -15.31 -8.28 -17.35
N PHE A 32 -15.15 -9.46 -16.79
CA PHE A 32 -13.94 -10.27 -16.86
C PHE A 32 -14.21 -11.65 -17.51
N ALA A 33 -15.38 -11.85 -18.10
CA ALA A 33 -15.86 -13.18 -18.54
C ALA A 33 -14.95 -13.83 -19.60
N GLU A 34 -14.48 -13.09 -20.60
CA GLU A 34 -13.57 -13.62 -21.63
C GLU A 34 -12.25 -14.09 -21.04
N SER A 35 -11.64 -13.25 -20.22
CA SER A 35 -10.39 -13.59 -19.52
C SER A 35 -10.58 -14.75 -18.54
N ALA A 36 -11.70 -14.79 -17.83
CA ALA A 36 -12.00 -15.86 -16.89
C ALA A 36 -12.03 -17.23 -17.58
N ARG A 37 -12.63 -17.35 -18.77
CA ARG A 37 -12.67 -18.61 -19.55
C ARG A 37 -11.31 -19.16 -19.90
N LEU A 38 -10.30 -18.30 -20.04
CA LEU A 38 -8.93 -18.70 -20.39
C LEU A 38 -8.16 -19.31 -19.22
N VAL A 39 -8.59 -19.04 -17.99
CA VAL A 39 -7.96 -19.56 -16.76
C VAL A 39 -8.89 -20.45 -15.95
N ASP A 40 -10.15 -20.63 -16.39
CA ASP A 40 -11.11 -21.54 -15.77
C ASP A 40 -10.68 -23.00 -15.93
N GLY A 41 -10.74 -23.77 -14.84
CA GLY A 41 -10.31 -25.17 -14.84
C GLY A 41 -8.80 -25.38 -14.95
N THR A 42 -7.98 -24.32 -14.79
CA THR A 42 -6.52 -24.43 -14.81
C THR A 42 -5.94 -24.36 -13.38
N GLU A 43 -4.66 -24.72 -13.25
CA GLU A 43 -3.94 -24.62 -11.99
C GLU A 43 -3.62 -23.17 -11.66
N LEU A 44 -3.94 -22.72 -10.44
CA LEU A 44 -3.41 -21.49 -9.86
C LEU A 44 -2.03 -21.83 -9.26
N VAL A 45 -0.96 -21.35 -9.91
CA VAL A 45 0.42 -21.67 -9.56
C VAL A 45 0.89 -20.92 -8.32
N THR A 46 0.70 -19.61 -8.29
CA THR A 46 1.11 -18.75 -7.16
C THR A 46 0.41 -17.39 -7.21
N ALA A 47 0.64 -16.56 -6.21
CA ALA A 47 0.25 -15.14 -6.22
C ALA A 47 1.35 -14.28 -5.62
N GLU A 48 1.64 -13.15 -6.22
CA GLU A 48 2.65 -12.19 -5.78
C GLU A 48 2.09 -10.77 -5.75
N SER A 49 2.71 -9.92 -4.94
CA SER A 49 2.39 -8.51 -4.90
C SER A 49 3.63 -7.67 -5.16
N PHE A 50 3.46 -6.60 -5.95
CA PHE A 50 4.43 -5.54 -6.18
C PHE A 50 3.73 -4.21 -5.91
N GLY A 51 4.07 -3.57 -4.81
CA GLY A 51 3.40 -2.36 -4.36
C GLY A 51 1.90 -2.58 -4.13
N LYS A 52 1.08 -1.96 -4.96
CA LYS A 52 -0.39 -2.05 -4.88
C LYS A 52 -0.98 -2.94 -5.98
N HIS A 53 -0.17 -3.72 -6.64
CA HIS A 53 -0.56 -4.64 -7.70
C HIS A 53 -0.47 -6.08 -7.19
N LEU A 54 -1.54 -6.85 -7.34
CA LEU A 54 -1.56 -8.30 -7.11
C LEU A 54 -1.52 -8.99 -8.46
N PHE A 55 -0.66 -9.99 -8.59
CA PHE A 55 -0.58 -10.87 -9.75
C PHE A 55 -0.83 -12.30 -9.29
N VAL A 56 -1.90 -12.88 -9.79
CA VAL A 56 -2.23 -14.30 -9.56
C VAL A 56 -1.80 -15.06 -10.80
N ALA A 57 -0.81 -15.93 -10.64
CA ALA A 57 -0.24 -16.73 -11.73
C ALA A 57 -1.03 -18.02 -11.91
N PHE A 58 -1.41 -18.30 -13.13
CA PHE A 58 -2.03 -19.54 -13.59
C PHE A 58 -1.08 -20.31 -14.50
N ALA A 59 -1.41 -21.55 -14.80
CA ALA A 59 -0.70 -22.34 -15.80
C ALA A 59 -0.54 -21.56 -17.12
N GLU A 60 0.45 -21.98 -17.96
CA GLU A 60 0.74 -21.36 -19.26
C GLU A 60 1.16 -19.87 -19.16
N GLU A 61 1.84 -19.51 -18.06
CA GLU A 61 2.36 -18.13 -17.84
C GLU A 61 1.29 -17.04 -17.98
N ARG A 62 0.06 -17.34 -17.54
CA ARG A 62 -1.04 -16.39 -17.50
C ARG A 62 -1.14 -15.74 -16.13
N PHE A 63 -1.29 -14.42 -16.10
CA PHE A 63 -1.34 -13.63 -14.87
C PHE A 63 -2.63 -12.84 -14.79
N VAL A 64 -3.45 -13.10 -13.77
CA VAL A 64 -4.55 -12.18 -13.45
C VAL A 64 -3.99 -11.04 -12.60
N HIS A 65 -4.00 -9.85 -13.17
CA HIS A 65 -3.61 -8.61 -12.51
C HIS A 65 -4.80 -7.98 -11.81
N VAL A 66 -4.64 -7.66 -10.53
CA VAL A 66 -5.65 -6.95 -9.74
C VAL A 66 -5.05 -5.70 -9.13
N HIS A 67 -5.73 -4.57 -9.34
CA HIS A 67 -5.49 -3.33 -8.61
C HIS A 67 -6.78 -2.92 -7.89
N LEU A 68 -6.77 -2.95 -6.55
CA LEU A 68 -7.98 -2.73 -5.76
C LEU A 68 -8.50 -1.28 -5.85
N GLY A 69 -7.61 -0.30 -6.05
CA GLY A 69 -8.01 1.11 -6.01
C GLY A 69 -8.39 1.57 -4.61
N LEU A 70 -9.43 2.39 -4.50
CA LEU A 70 -9.89 2.94 -3.22
C LEU A 70 -10.91 2.05 -2.52
N TYR A 71 -11.74 1.34 -3.28
CA TYR A 71 -12.95 0.66 -2.79
C TYR A 71 -12.96 -0.84 -3.12
N GLY A 72 -11.97 -1.32 -3.88
CA GLY A 72 -11.90 -2.74 -4.25
C GLY A 72 -11.60 -3.61 -3.04
N GLN A 73 -12.22 -4.79 -3.03
CA GLN A 73 -12.07 -5.83 -2.02
C GLN A 73 -11.91 -7.18 -2.72
N PHE A 74 -11.05 -8.02 -2.21
CA PHE A 74 -10.92 -9.41 -2.62
C PHE A 74 -11.03 -10.25 -1.35
N ASP A 75 -12.23 -10.71 -1.09
CA ASP A 75 -12.56 -11.46 0.13
C ASP A 75 -12.39 -12.96 -0.13
N LEU A 76 -11.71 -13.65 0.75
CA LEU A 76 -11.43 -15.08 0.68
C LEU A 76 -12.16 -15.81 1.80
N TYR A 77 -12.70 -16.99 1.51
CA TYR A 77 -13.56 -17.76 2.41
C TYR A 77 -13.24 -19.24 2.34
N ASP A 78 -13.36 -19.91 3.46
CA ASP A 78 -13.38 -21.37 3.55
C ASP A 78 -14.81 -21.88 3.30
N GLY A 79 -14.92 -23.11 2.71
CA GLY A 79 -16.18 -23.76 2.42
C GLY A 79 -16.66 -23.60 0.98
N PRO A 80 -17.79 -24.25 0.63
CA PRO A 80 -18.39 -24.15 -0.70
C PRO A 80 -18.98 -22.75 -0.94
N PRO A 81 -18.85 -22.23 -2.19
CA PRO A 81 -19.34 -20.90 -2.50
C PRO A 81 -20.87 -20.82 -2.48
N PRO A 82 -21.47 -19.84 -1.81
CA PRO A 82 -22.88 -19.51 -1.99
C PRO A 82 -23.11 -18.85 -3.36
N PRO A 83 -24.34 -18.68 -3.81
CA PRO A 83 -24.64 -17.85 -4.97
C PRO A 83 -23.95 -16.47 -4.86
N PRO A 84 -23.39 -15.93 -5.98
CA PRO A 84 -22.73 -14.64 -5.95
C PRO A 84 -23.69 -13.52 -5.53
N VAL A 85 -23.25 -12.65 -4.62
CA VAL A 85 -24.02 -11.49 -4.17
C VAL A 85 -23.34 -10.19 -4.61
N GLY A 86 -24.10 -9.28 -5.24
CA GLY A 86 -23.60 -7.99 -5.70
C GLY A 86 -22.72 -8.08 -6.94
N GLN A 87 -21.87 -7.08 -7.12
CA GLN A 87 -21.04 -6.90 -8.32
C GLN A 87 -19.69 -7.65 -8.22
N VAL A 88 -19.74 -8.99 -8.28
CA VAL A 88 -18.53 -9.83 -8.26
C VAL A 88 -17.86 -9.79 -9.64
N ARG A 89 -16.68 -9.11 -9.72
CA ARG A 89 -15.88 -8.98 -10.95
C ARG A 89 -15.23 -10.30 -11.34
N MET A 90 -14.67 -11.00 -10.37
CA MET A 90 -14.04 -12.29 -10.53
C MET A 90 -14.34 -13.15 -9.30
N ARG A 91 -14.67 -14.41 -9.51
CA ARG A 91 -14.77 -15.45 -8.48
C ARG A 91 -13.81 -16.56 -8.78
N ILE A 92 -13.04 -16.97 -7.79
CA ILE A 92 -12.17 -18.15 -7.82
C ILE A 92 -12.75 -19.17 -6.86
N VAL A 93 -12.84 -20.43 -7.28
CA VAL A 93 -13.36 -21.53 -6.45
C VAL A 93 -12.43 -22.72 -6.56
N ALA A 94 -12.04 -23.26 -5.41
CA ALA A 94 -11.34 -24.54 -5.31
C ALA A 94 -12.22 -25.56 -4.61
N GLY A 95 -12.28 -26.80 -5.15
CA GLY A 95 -13.11 -27.88 -4.64
C GLY A 95 -12.47 -28.68 -3.50
N ALA A 96 -12.78 -30.01 -3.44
CA ALA A 96 -12.17 -30.93 -2.49
C ALA A 96 -10.63 -30.98 -2.64
N PRO A 97 -9.88 -31.36 -1.58
CA PRO A 97 -10.35 -31.77 -0.26
C PRO A 97 -10.69 -30.59 0.68
N ARG A 98 -10.27 -29.36 0.37
CA ARG A 98 -10.52 -28.16 1.17
C ARG A 98 -11.27 -27.12 0.33
N PRO A 99 -12.61 -27.17 0.29
CA PRO A 99 -13.38 -26.20 -0.47
C PRO A 99 -13.09 -24.78 0.00
N SER A 100 -12.87 -23.87 -0.94
CA SER A 100 -12.63 -22.46 -0.66
C SER A 100 -12.98 -21.61 -1.87
N TYR A 101 -13.29 -20.33 -1.63
CA TYR A 101 -13.58 -19.39 -2.71
C TYR A 101 -13.12 -17.98 -2.39
N GLY A 102 -12.98 -17.18 -3.44
CA GLY A 102 -12.66 -15.76 -3.32
C GLY A 102 -13.49 -14.92 -4.28
N ASP A 103 -13.98 -13.78 -3.79
CA ASP A 103 -14.80 -12.84 -4.56
C ASP A 103 -14.13 -11.46 -4.64
N LEU A 104 -13.78 -11.07 -5.86
CA LEU A 104 -13.23 -9.74 -6.16
C LEU A 104 -14.36 -8.77 -6.52
N ARG A 105 -14.46 -7.65 -5.82
CA ARG A 105 -15.43 -6.57 -6.06
C ARG A 105 -14.75 -5.20 -6.14
N GLY A 106 -15.31 -4.29 -6.92
CA GLY A 106 -14.92 -2.87 -6.92
C GLY A 106 -13.48 -2.54 -7.33
N ALA A 107 -12.71 -3.51 -7.83
CA ALA A 107 -11.34 -3.31 -8.28
C ALA A 107 -11.27 -2.34 -9.47
N THR A 108 -10.25 -1.48 -9.50
CA THR A 108 -9.98 -0.57 -10.63
C THR A 108 -9.40 -1.30 -11.82
N ALA A 109 -8.58 -2.34 -11.59
CA ALA A 109 -8.12 -3.27 -12.62
C ALA A 109 -8.40 -4.71 -12.20
N CYS A 110 -8.85 -5.53 -13.16
CA CYS A 110 -8.91 -6.98 -13.12
C CYS A 110 -8.81 -7.42 -14.58
N GLU A 111 -7.63 -7.87 -14.99
CA GLU A 111 -7.27 -8.14 -16.38
C GLU A 111 -6.33 -9.35 -16.45
N LEU A 112 -6.34 -10.04 -17.59
CA LEU A 112 -5.45 -11.16 -17.85
C LEU A 112 -4.24 -10.65 -18.66
N LEU A 113 -3.04 -10.96 -18.20
CA LEU A 113 -1.78 -10.52 -18.77
C LEU A 113 -0.91 -11.72 -19.15
N THR A 114 -0.02 -11.51 -20.14
CA THR A 114 1.15 -12.37 -20.39
C THR A 114 2.27 -12.01 -19.40
N ALA A 115 3.33 -12.82 -19.37
CA ALA A 115 4.53 -12.54 -18.58
C ALA A 115 5.15 -11.19 -18.93
N GLU A 116 5.28 -10.88 -20.22
CA GLU A 116 5.87 -9.64 -20.69
C GLU A 116 5.03 -8.41 -20.28
N GLN A 117 3.70 -8.52 -20.36
CA GLN A 117 2.80 -7.44 -19.94
C GLN A 117 2.88 -7.19 -18.43
N ARG A 118 2.99 -8.27 -17.62
CA ARG A 118 3.23 -8.18 -16.17
C ARG A 118 4.54 -7.46 -15.90
N ASP A 119 5.62 -7.84 -16.58
CA ASP A 119 6.95 -7.30 -16.37
C ASP A 119 7.01 -5.80 -16.71
N VAL A 120 6.35 -5.36 -17.77
CA VAL A 120 6.18 -3.94 -18.10
C VAL A 120 5.54 -3.14 -16.95
N ILE A 121 4.59 -3.72 -16.23
CA ILE A 121 3.99 -3.05 -15.06
C ILE A 121 4.99 -3.00 -13.92
N VAL A 122 5.67 -4.11 -13.62
CA VAL A 122 6.61 -4.23 -12.50
C VAL A 122 7.83 -3.32 -12.68
N GLU A 123 8.39 -3.24 -13.89
CA GLU A 123 9.56 -2.41 -14.21
C GLU A 123 9.32 -0.90 -13.99
N ARG A 124 8.07 -0.45 -14.09
CA ARG A 124 7.71 0.96 -13.83
C ARG A 124 7.68 1.31 -12.35
N LEU A 125 7.64 0.29 -11.47
CA LEU A 125 7.56 0.50 -10.04
C LEU A 125 8.94 0.81 -9.44
N GLY A 126 8.93 1.66 -8.43
CA GLY A 126 10.06 1.83 -7.54
C GLY A 126 10.24 0.62 -6.62
N PRO A 127 11.31 0.60 -5.82
CA PRO A 127 11.50 -0.47 -4.84
C PRO A 127 10.32 -0.53 -3.84
N ASP A 128 9.90 -1.75 -3.53
CA ASP A 128 8.81 -2.04 -2.59
C ASP A 128 9.41 -2.45 -1.23
N PRO A 129 9.12 -1.72 -0.13
CA PRO A 129 9.68 -2.01 1.19
C PRO A 129 9.38 -3.42 1.73
N LEU A 130 8.37 -4.10 1.18
CA LEU A 130 7.99 -5.45 1.60
C LEU A 130 8.71 -6.57 0.84
N ARG A 131 9.43 -6.25 -0.21
CA ARG A 131 10.21 -7.23 -0.97
C ARG A 131 11.64 -7.34 -0.45
N ALA A 132 12.15 -8.57 -0.40
CA ALA A 132 13.51 -8.83 0.10
C ALA A 132 14.60 -8.36 -0.87
N ASP A 133 14.28 -8.26 -2.16
CA ASP A 133 15.16 -7.82 -3.24
C ASP A 133 15.12 -6.30 -3.48
N ALA A 134 14.40 -5.54 -2.65
CA ALA A 134 14.24 -4.11 -2.83
C ALA A 134 15.52 -3.31 -2.51
N ASP A 135 16.04 -2.61 -3.50
CA ASP A 135 17.14 -1.67 -3.33
C ASP A 135 16.62 -0.25 -3.05
N TRP A 136 16.63 0.15 -1.79
CA TRP A 136 16.19 1.47 -1.35
C TRP A 136 17.05 2.62 -1.92
N THR A 137 18.27 2.35 -2.35
CA THR A 137 19.16 3.39 -2.90
C THR A 137 18.59 3.97 -4.20
N ARG A 138 17.89 3.16 -4.99
CA ARG A 138 17.17 3.60 -6.19
C ARG A 138 16.08 4.63 -5.87
N ALA A 139 15.30 4.40 -4.80
CA ALA A 139 14.31 5.37 -4.31
C ALA A 139 14.97 6.65 -3.81
N PHE A 140 16.04 6.52 -3.00
CA PHE A 140 16.80 7.67 -2.51
C PHE A 140 17.33 8.54 -3.64
N GLU A 141 17.93 7.97 -4.67
CA GLU A 141 18.47 8.72 -5.80
C GLU A 141 17.39 9.53 -6.53
N ARG A 142 16.21 8.92 -6.77
CA ARG A 142 15.07 9.63 -7.38
C ARG A 142 14.60 10.78 -6.51
N VAL A 143 14.46 10.55 -5.20
CA VAL A 143 14.10 11.59 -4.23
C VAL A 143 15.16 12.70 -4.19
N HIS A 144 16.44 12.36 -4.11
CA HIS A 144 17.53 13.32 -3.94
C HIS A 144 17.75 14.20 -5.18
N ARG A 145 17.46 13.70 -6.37
CA ARG A 145 17.50 14.47 -7.63
C ARG A 145 16.30 15.41 -7.82
N SER A 146 15.26 15.29 -6.97
CA SER A 146 14.00 16.01 -7.16
C SER A 146 13.86 17.21 -6.22
N ARG A 147 13.40 18.34 -6.75
CA ARG A 147 12.97 19.51 -5.96
C ARG A 147 11.51 19.43 -5.53
N ALA A 148 10.76 18.42 -6.01
CA ALA A 148 9.37 18.22 -5.60
C ALA A 148 9.26 17.94 -4.10
N PRO A 149 8.11 18.22 -3.50
CA PRO A 149 7.83 17.92 -2.09
C PRO A 149 7.98 16.43 -1.78
N ILE A 150 8.68 16.09 -0.69
CA ILE A 150 8.88 14.70 -0.26
C ILE A 150 7.55 13.95 -0.06
N GLY A 151 6.51 14.66 0.40
CA GLY A 151 5.18 14.09 0.54
C GLY A 151 4.55 13.63 -0.79
N GLY A 152 4.87 14.30 -1.90
CA GLY A 152 4.48 13.86 -3.24
C GLY A 152 5.31 12.67 -3.71
N LEU A 153 6.64 12.75 -3.54
CA LEU A 153 7.58 11.71 -3.97
C LEU A 153 7.32 10.36 -3.31
N LEU A 154 7.00 10.33 -2.01
CA LEU A 154 6.66 9.06 -1.33
C LEU A 154 5.34 8.44 -1.81
N MET A 155 4.47 9.20 -2.49
CA MET A 155 3.23 8.69 -3.07
C MET A 155 3.39 8.20 -4.51
N ASP A 156 4.46 8.61 -5.19
CA ASP A 156 4.76 8.19 -6.55
C ASP A 156 5.22 6.73 -6.55
N GLN A 157 4.41 5.85 -7.13
CA GLN A 157 4.69 4.42 -7.16
C GLN A 157 5.93 4.07 -8.00
N ALA A 158 6.37 4.97 -8.88
CA ALA A 158 7.63 4.83 -9.59
C ALA A 158 8.83 5.15 -8.70
N VAL A 159 8.66 5.97 -7.66
CA VAL A 159 9.71 6.28 -6.67
C VAL A 159 9.74 5.23 -5.57
N LEU A 160 8.56 4.88 -5.02
CA LEU A 160 8.42 3.99 -3.87
C LEU A 160 7.11 3.21 -3.99
N ALA A 161 7.20 1.94 -4.35
CA ALA A 161 6.02 1.11 -4.55
C ALA A 161 5.34 0.76 -3.21
N GLY A 162 4.02 0.65 -3.22
CA GLY A 162 3.23 0.19 -2.09
C GLY A 162 2.84 1.27 -1.07
N VAL A 163 3.62 2.34 -0.94
CA VAL A 163 3.31 3.42 -0.01
C VAL A 163 2.10 4.21 -0.48
N GLY A 164 1.15 4.39 0.43
CA GLY A 164 -0.02 5.20 0.21
C GLY A 164 -0.10 6.39 1.14
N ASN A 165 -1.30 6.94 1.27
CA ASN A 165 -1.49 8.19 2.01
C ASN A 165 -1.29 8.04 3.52
N VAL A 166 -1.61 6.86 4.07
CA VAL A 166 -1.43 6.59 5.51
C VAL A 166 0.05 6.50 5.82
N TYR A 167 0.75 5.54 5.22
CA TYR A 167 2.19 5.36 5.49
C TYR A 167 3.00 6.62 5.19
N ARG A 168 2.70 7.35 4.09
CA ARG A 168 3.34 8.63 3.78
C ARG A 168 3.21 9.63 4.92
N ALA A 169 2.00 9.86 5.40
CA ALA A 169 1.75 10.85 6.44
C ALA A 169 2.46 10.47 7.75
N GLU A 170 2.36 9.22 8.11
CA GLU A 170 2.85 8.70 9.38
C GLU A 170 4.38 8.61 9.43
N VAL A 171 5.03 8.09 8.39
CA VAL A 171 6.50 8.02 8.37
C VAL A 171 7.13 9.41 8.33
N LEU A 172 6.54 10.37 7.60
CA LEU A 172 7.01 11.75 7.63
C LEU A 172 6.87 12.38 9.01
N PHE A 173 5.80 12.07 9.74
CA PHE A 173 5.62 12.54 11.11
C PHE A 173 6.67 11.91 12.05
N ARG A 174 6.85 10.60 12.02
CA ARG A 174 7.80 9.86 12.86
C ARG A 174 9.24 10.35 12.67
N HIS A 175 9.60 10.70 11.43
CA HIS A 175 10.90 11.24 11.08
C HIS A 175 10.97 12.78 11.12
N ARG A 176 9.94 13.48 11.66
CA ARG A 176 9.90 14.94 11.78
C ARG A 176 10.24 15.67 10.47
N LEU A 177 9.76 15.13 9.35
CA LEU A 177 9.92 15.71 8.02
C LEU A 177 8.66 16.47 7.61
N HIS A 178 8.80 17.78 7.31
CA HIS A 178 7.69 18.53 6.75
C HIS A 178 7.32 17.94 5.36
N PRO A 179 6.05 17.68 5.06
CA PRO A 179 5.67 17.03 3.79
C PRO A 179 6.03 17.84 2.54
N LEU A 180 6.08 19.18 2.66
CA LEU A 180 6.49 20.07 1.56
C LEU A 180 8.02 20.29 1.46
N ARG A 181 8.81 19.57 2.24
CA ARG A 181 10.27 19.63 2.15
C ARG A 181 10.73 19.12 0.79
N PRO A 182 11.63 19.84 0.05
CA PRO A 182 12.17 19.34 -1.20
C PRO A 182 12.94 18.02 -1.03
N GLY A 183 12.70 17.06 -1.90
CA GLY A 183 13.39 15.77 -1.88
C GLY A 183 14.92 15.92 -1.88
N SER A 184 15.44 16.84 -2.70
CA SER A 184 16.89 17.12 -2.80
C SER A 184 17.54 17.57 -1.50
N SER A 185 16.77 18.01 -0.51
CA SER A 185 17.26 18.41 0.81
C SER A 185 17.27 17.27 1.83
N VAL A 186 16.75 16.08 1.47
CA VAL A 186 16.76 14.90 2.34
C VAL A 186 18.11 14.22 2.26
N ARG A 187 18.80 14.10 3.39
CA ARG A 187 20.10 13.44 3.45
C ARG A 187 19.96 11.92 3.42
N ARG A 188 20.97 11.22 2.86
CA ARG A 188 20.97 9.77 2.69
C ARG A 188 20.59 9.00 3.97
N GLY A 189 21.31 9.19 5.07
CA GLY A 189 21.02 8.47 6.31
C GLY A 189 19.65 8.77 6.92
N ARG A 190 19.05 9.94 6.60
CA ARG A 190 17.69 10.25 7.01
C ARG A 190 16.65 9.53 6.17
N PHE A 191 16.91 9.35 4.89
CA PHE A 191 16.06 8.57 4.00
C PHE A 191 16.15 7.07 4.33
N GLU A 192 17.36 6.57 4.61
CA GLU A 192 17.60 5.19 5.04
C GLU A 192 16.80 4.85 6.30
N ALA A 193 16.90 5.68 7.36
CA ALA A 193 16.12 5.49 8.57
C ALA A 193 14.59 5.54 8.32
N LEU A 194 14.14 6.39 7.38
CA LEU A 194 12.74 6.44 6.96
C LEU A 194 12.32 5.17 6.22
N TRP A 195 13.19 4.63 5.36
CA TRP A 195 12.96 3.36 4.68
C TRP A 195 12.85 2.20 5.66
N ASP A 196 13.77 2.08 6.61
CA ASP A 196 13.76 1.02 7.62
C ASP A 196 12.47 1.06 8.46
N ASP A 197 12.04 2.25 8.83
CA ASP A 197 10.78 2.44 9.57
C ASP A 197 9.56 2.06 8.70
N LEU A 198 9.56 2.39 7.41
CA LEU A 198 8.52 1.92 6.47
C LEU A 198 8.49 0.40 6.38
N VAL A 199 9.63 -0.25 6.26
CA VAL A 199 9.74 -1.73 6.23
C VAL A 199 9.09 -2.32 7.47
N LEU A 200 9.42 -1.81 8.66
CA LEU A 200 8.85 -2.28 9.93
C LEU A 200 7.34 -2.08 9.99
N LEU A 201 6.87 -0.86 9.71
CA LEU A 201 5.44 -0.53 9.75
C LEU A 201 4.62 -1.33 8.75
N MET A 202 5.14 -1.50 7.53
CA MET A 202 4.43 -2.23 6.49
C MET A 202 4.42 -3.74 6.75
N ARG A 203 5.49 -4.33 7.29
CA ARG A 203 5.52 -5.73 7.74
C ARG A 203 4.51 -5.97 8.85
N GLU A 204 4.43 -5.06 9.82
CA GLU A 204 3.41 -5.14 10.86
C GLU A 204 2.00 -5.04 10.28
N GLY A 205 1.79 -4.16 9.29
CA GLY A 205 0.54 -4.08 8.53
C GLY A 205 0.18 -5.38 7.81
N VAL A 206 1.15 -6.08 7.22
CA VAL A 206 0.93 -7.43 6.63
C VAL A 206 0.51 -8.42 7.71
N ARG A 207 1.16 -8.42 8.87
CA ARG A 207 0.89 -9.35 9.96
C ARG A 207 -0.50 -9.13 10.56
N THR A 208 -0.86 -7.88 10.85
CA THR A 208 -2.09 -7.55 11.60
C THR A 208 -3.30 -7.23 10.72
N GLY A 209 -3.08 -6.86 9.46
CA GLY A 209 -4.10 -6.29 8.57
C GLY A 209 -4.46 -4.84 8.89
N ARG A 210 -3.72 -4.17 9.82
CA ARG A 210 -3.96 -2.81 10.28
C ARG A 210 -2.71 -1.95 10.12
N ILE A 211 -2.88 -0.63 10.06
CA ILE A 211 -1.77 0.33 10.03
C ILE A 211 -1.69 1.04 11.38
N ASP A 212 -0.99 0.43 12.34
CA ASP A 212 -0.67 1.04 13.63
C ASP A 212 0.71 1.67 13.55
N THR A 213 0.82 2.96 13.84
CA THR A 213 2.07 3.72 13.66
C THR A 213 2.56 4.40 14.92
N VAL A 214 1.71 4.46 15.96
CA VAL A 214 2.07 5.12 17.21
C VAL A 214 3.06 4.27 18.01
N HIS A 215 4.02 4.95 18.67
CA HIS A 215 4.88 4.28 19.64
C HIS A 215 4.10 3.88 20.89
N THR A 216 4.57 2.88 21.62
CA THR A 216 3.95 2.36 22.85
C THR A 216 3.57 3.46 23.86
N ALA A 217 4.39 4.50 23.99
CA ALA A 217 4.11 5.64 24.87
C ALA A 217 2.91 6.52 24.43
N HIS A 218 2.40 6.31 23.21
CA HIS A 218 1.31 7.11 22.64
C HIS A 218 0.09 6.25 22.25
N THR A 219 0.05 5.00 22.71
CA THR A 219 -1.14 4.15 22.53
C THR A 219 -2.33 4.71 23.33
N PRO A 220 -3.56 4.30 23.03
CA PRO A 220 -4.74 4.68 23.80
C PRO A 220 -4.57 4.42 25.29
N GLU A 221 -4.07 3.25 25.64
CA GLU A 221 -3.85 2.82 27.04
C GLU A 221 -2.80 3.69 27.74
N ALA A 222 -1.65 3.91 27.10
CA ALA A 222 -0.57 4.71 27.68
C ALA A 222 -0.95 6.18 27.89
N MET A 223 -1.85 6.70 27.05
CA MET A 223 -2.31 8.09 27.10
C MET A 223 -3.67 8.26 27.80
N ASN A 224 -4.25 7.18 28.32
CA ASN A 224 -5.59 7.17 28.93
C ASN A 224 -6.63 7.88 28.03
N ARG A 225 -6.69 7.50 26.75
CA ARG A 225 -7.62 8.04 25.76
C ARG A 225 -8.41 6.92 25.08
N ALA A 226 -9.55 7.25 24.50
CA ALA A 226 -10.30 6.30 23.69
C ALA A 226 -9.47 5.85 22.46
N PRO A 227 -9.60 4.58 22.04
CA PRO A 227 -9.06 4.12 20.75
C PRO A 227 -9.64 4.91 19.60
N ARG A 228 -8.85 5.02 18.52
CA ARG A 228 -9.33 5.67 17.30
C ARG A 228 -10.39 4.83 16.62
N VAL A 229 -11.49 5.47 16.26
CA VAL A 229 -12.56 4.88 15.46
C VAL A 229 -12.40 5.40 14.03
N ASP A 230 -11.89 4.57 13.11
CA ASP A 230 -11.74 4.88 11.69
C ASP A 230 -11.67 3.57 10.89
N ASP A 231 -12.39 3.51 9.77
CA ASP A 231 -12.42 2.36 8.86
C ASP A 231 -11.09 2.13 8.12
N HIS A 232 -10.12 3.04 8.24
CA HIS A 232 -8.89 3.07 7.45
C HIS A 232 -7.63 2.81 8.26
N GLY A 233 -7.66 1.99 9.24
CA GLY A 233 -6.47 1.61 9.93
C GLY A 233 -6.59 1.61 11.44
N GLY A 234 -5.46 1.57 12.11
CA GLY A 234 -5.35 1.56 13.55
C GLY A 234 -5.00 2.92 14.13
N GLU A 235 -4.11 2.91 15.10
CA GLU A 235 -3.66 4.09 15.81
C GLU A 235 -2.59 4.82 15.00
N VAL A 236 -2.84 6.10 14.71
CA VAL A 236 -1.97 6.96 13.86
C VAL A 236 -1.75 8.32 14.50
N TYR A 237 -0.65 8.98 14.10
CA TYR A 237 -0.29 10.31 14.63
C TYR A 237 -1.02 11.45 13.97
N VAL A 238 -1.11 11.47 12.64
CA VAL A 238 -1.60 12.63 11.88
C VAL A 238 -2.63 12.30 10.81
N TYR A 239 -2.63 11.07 10.27
CA TYR A 239 -3.52 10.72 9.17
C TYR A 239 -4.99 10.86 9.56
N ARG A 240 -5.76 11.69 8.79
CA ARG A 240 -7.18 12.02 9.07
C ARG A 240 -7.45 12.55 10.50
N ARG A 241 -6.44 13.15 11.11
CA ARG A 241 -6.59 13.76 12.44
C ARG A 241 -6.51 15.29 12.40
N HIS A 242 -6.80 15.90 11.25
CA HIS A 242 -6.84 17.35 11.06
C HIS A 242 -7.73 18.02 12.12
N GLY A 243 -7.24 19.13 12.70
CA GLY A 243 -7.91 19.86 13.78
C GLY A 243 -7.77 19.23 15.17
N GLN A 244 -7.41 17.94 15.27
CA GLN A 244 -7.19 17.25 16.54
C GLN A 244 -5.81 17.59 17.14
N PRO A 245 -5.64 17.50 18.47
CA PRO A 245 -4.34 17.69 19.11
C PRO A 245 -3.36 16.59 18.73
N CYS A 246 -2.11 16.95 18.43
CA CYS A 246 -1.01 16.03 18.23
C CYS A 246 -0.70 15.25 19.52
N HIS A 247 -0.59 13.95 19.45
CA HIS A 247 -0.29 13.09 20.61
C HIS A 247 1.06 13.41 21.28
N VAL A 248 2.00 14.03 20.55
CA VAL A 248 3.33 14.35 21.07
C VAL A 248 3.43 15.75 21.67
N CYS A 249 2.77 16.75 21.07
CA CYS A 249 3.01 18.15 21.45
C CYS A 249 1.74 19.00 21.66
N GLY A 250 0.55 18.41 21.51
CA GLY A 250 -0.75 19.09 21.68
C GLY A 250 -1.14 20.06 20.53
N THR A 251 -0.22 20.43 19.66
CA THR A 251 -0.53 21.34 18.54
C THR A 251 -1.50 20.70 17.57
N ARG A 252 -2.47 21.46 17.04
CA ARG A 252 -3.46 20.94 16.11
C ARG A 252 -2.83 20.47 14.80
N VAL A 253 -3.17 19.24 14.38
CA VAL A 253 -2.78 18.65 13.11
C VAL A 253 -3.36 19.48 11.97
N ARG A 254 -2.55 19.78 10.95
CA ARG A 254 -2.94 20.52 9.74
C ARG A 254 -3.21 19.56 8.58
N THR A 255 -3.94 20.07 7.60
CA THR A 255 -4.18 19.41 6.31
C THR A 255 -4.05 20.41 5.17
N GLU A 256 -3.63 19.91 4.01
CA GLU A 256 -3.50 20.63 2.75
C GLU A 256 -3.61 19.63 1.59
N VAL A 257 -3.99 20.07 0.41
CA VAL A 257 -4.05 19.20 -0.77
C VAL A 257 -2.74 19.29 -1.55
N LEU A 258 -2.13 18.14 -1.84
CA LEU A 258 -0.97 18.00 -2.73
C LEU A 258 -1.25 16.88 -3.75
N ALA A 259 -1.16 17.20 -5.04
CA ALA A 259 -1.38 16.25 -6.13
C ALA A 259 -2.70 15.43 -5.96
N GLY A 260 -3.79 16.10 -5.66
CA GLY A 260 -5.12 15.50 -5.48
C GLY A 260 -5.31 14.65 -4.22
N ARG A 261 -4.36 14.70 -3.26
CA ARG A 261 -4.43 13.95 -2.00
C ARG A 261 -4.23 14.86 -0.80
N ASN A 262 -5.00 14.63 0.26
CA ASN A 262 -4.83 15.36 1.50
C ASN A 262 -3.50 14.97 2.19
N LEU A 263 -2.67 15.96 2.47
CA LEU A 263 -1.56 15.86 3.40
C LEU A 263 -2.07 16.06 4.82
N PHE A 264 -1.39 15.42 5.78
CA PHE A 264 -1.64 15.61 7.21
C PHE A 264 -0.30 15.73 7.91
N TRP A 265 -0.13 16.76 8.77
CA TRP A 265 1.12 16.94 9.53
C TRP A 265 0.91 17.78 10.79
N CYS A 266 1.82 17.64 11.76
CA CYS A 266 1.89 18.50 12.90
C CYS A 266 2.91 19.64 12.63
N PRO A 267 2.50 20.92 12.61
CA PRO A 267 3.42 22.02 12.26
C PRO A 267 4.55 22.23 13.28
N ARG A 268 4.39 21.79 14.53
CA ARG A 268 5.42 21.87 15.56
C ARG A 268 6.40 20.68 15.49
N CYS A 269 5.90 19.47 15.34
CA CYS A 269 6.76 18.27 15.24
C CYS A 269 7.46 18.16 13.87
N GLN A 270 6.86 18.72 12.81
CA GLN A 270 7.35 18.72 11.44
C GLN A 270 7.54 20.17 10.95
N PRO A 271 8.53 20.92 11.47
CA PRO A 271 8.72 22.32 11.12
C PRO A 271 9.08 22.49 9.64
N VAL A 272 8.67 23.61 9.07
CA VAL A 272 9.00 23.99 7.69
C VAL A 272 10.51 23.99 7.49
N PHE A 273 10.96 23.35 6.41
CA PHE A 273 12.36 23.34 6.02
C PHE A 273 12.79 24.74 5.54
N ARG A 274 13.76 25.31 6.23
CA ARG A 274 14.44 26.52 5.80
C ARG A 274 15.81 26.12 5.28
N SER A 275 16.05 26.29 3.97
CA SER A 275 17.39 26.19 3.41
C SER A 275 18.26 27.27 4.08
N ARG A 276 19.42 26.88 4.61
CA ARG A 276 20.48 27.85 4.91
C ARG A 276 21.08 28.28 3.56
N ALA A 277 20.39 29.12 2.79
CA ALA A 277 21.04 29.85 1.72
C ALA A 277 22.22 30.58 2.37
N ARG A 278 23.44 30.29 1.93
CA ARG A 278 24.58 31.15 2.23
C ARG A 278 24.17 32.54 1.77
N THR A 279 23.88 33.42 2.68
CA THR A 279 23.90 34.87 2.42
C THR A 279 25.33 35.13 1.93
N ALA A 280 25.51 35.20 0.61
CA ALA A 280 26.70 35.79 0.06
C ALA A 280 26.70 37.23 0.62
N ARG A 281 27.64 37.55 1.53
CA ARG A 281 27.93 38.93 1.85
C ARG A 281 28.31 39.62 0.52
N PRO A 282 27.67 40.71 0.14
CA PRO A 282 28.22 41.54 -0.93
C PRO A 282 29.59 42.03 -0.46
N LEU A 283 30.57 41.94 -1.35
CA LEU A 283 31.92 42.51 -1.21
C LEU A 283 31.82 44.02 -1.17
#